data_1b785f71ca5b3e614e817739394c88b1
#
_entry.id   1b785f71ca5b3e614e817739394c88b1
#
_cell.length_a   1.000
_cell.length_b   1.000
_cell.length_c   1.000
_cell.angle_alpha   90.00
_cell.angle_beta   90.00
_cell.angle_gamma   90.00
#
_symmetry.space_group_name_H-M   'P 1'
#
loop_
_entity.id
_entity.type
_entity.pdbx_description
1 polymer ?
#
loop_
_entity_poly.entity_id
_entity_poly.type
_entity_poly.pdbx_seq_one_letter_code
_entity_poly.pdbx_strand_id
1 'polypeptide(L)'
;MAPVPRPPGLSAAELYETGHGEDGPARRKAFQAAFKTAVGPWLKQEGFVLNGATARRFVGDAVHLINLQRWKHGGGVAVNLGIHFRFLPLLFNPPPWESLEEHWCALRWRLTPDGGDFWWRDGIDAGETASSVDHLKATLLEHGAPWFDAFGEWPGAYPDVTVVCGAPQFWKKR
;
A
#
# COMPACT_ATOMS: atom_id res chain seq x y z
N MET A 1 -9.78 11.79 19.72
CA MET A 1 -9.20 12.43 18.51
C MET A 1 -10.33 12.60 17.51
N ALA A 2 -10.55 13.79 16.96
CA ALA A 2 -11.55 13.96 15.91
C ALA A 2 -11.09 13.21 14.65
N PRO A 3 -11.98 12.52 13.91
CA PRO A 3 -11.62 11.89 12.68
C PRO A 3 -11.07 12.90 11.68
N VAL A 4 -9.91 12.60 11.08
CA VAL A 4 -9.34 13.42 10.01
C VAL A 4 -10.37 13.46 8.88
N PRO A 5 -10.81 14.64 8.41
CA PRO A 5 -11.79 14.72 7.34
C PRO A 5 -11.24 14.02 6.09
N ARG A 6 -12.04 13.10 5.58
CA ARG A 6 -11.73 12.29 4.40
C ARG A 6 -11.61 13.20 3.17
N PRO A 7 -10.47 13.21 2.46
CA PRO A 7 -10.44 13.84 1.16
C PRO A 7 -11.39 13.07 0.23
N PRO A 8 -12.20 13.74 -0.59
CA PRO A 8 -13.08 13.08 -1.54
C PRO A 8 -12.27 12.18 -2.46
N GLY A 9 -12.71 10.93 -2.62
CA GLY A 9 -12.16 10.03 -3.62
C GLY A 9 -12.29 10.67 -5.00
N LEU A 10 -11.21 10.66 -5.78
CA LEU A 10 -11.22 11.25 -7.10
C LEU A 10 -11.83 10.32 -8.12
N SER A 11 -12.60 10.91 -9.02
CA SER A 11 -12.93 10.28 -10.30
C SER A 11 -11.68 10.10 -11.17
N ALA A 12 -11.72 9.15 -12.10
CA ALA A 12 -10.64 8.93 -13.06
C ALA A 12 -10.32 10.20 -13.89
N ALA A 13 -11.32 11.05 -14.16
CA ALA A 13 -11.15 12.30 -14.88
C ALA A 13 -10.33 13.32 -14.07
N GLU A 14 -10.65 13.51 -12.78
CA GLU A 14 -9.92 14.42 -11.90
C GLU A 14 -8.48 13.97 -11.68
N LEU A 15 -8.23 12.64 -11.55
CA LEU A 15 -6.88 12.09 -11.49
C LEU A 15 -6.10 12.36 -12.79
N TYR A 16 -6.77 12.22 -13.94
CA TYR A 16 -6.17 12.47 -15.24
C TYR A 16 -5.74 13.94 -15.39
N GLU A 17 -6.63 14.89 -15.10
CA GLU A 17 -6.34 16.32 -15.15
C GLU A 17 -5.19 16.71 -14.21
N THR A 18 -5.16 16.15 -13.00
CA THR A 18 -4.10 16.41 -12.02
C THR A 18 -2.75 15.87 -12.48
N GLY A 19 -2.72 14.75 -13.20
CA GLY A 19 -1.49 14.07 -13.60
C GLY A 19 -0.82 14.57 -14.88
N HIS A 20 -1.59 15.21 -15.78
CA HIS A 20 -1.12 15.62 -17.11
C HIS A 20 -0.70 17.09 -17.19
N GLY A 21 -0.84 17.88 -16.13
CA GLY A 21 -0.32 19.25 -16.08
C GLY A 21 1.21 19.29 -16.12
N GLU A 22 1.77 20.44 -16.54
CA GLU A 22 3.23 20.68 -16.58
C GLU A 22 3.90 20.39 -15.23
N ASP A 23 3.19 20.55 -14.12
CA ASP A 23 3.64 20.30 -12.76
C ASP A 23 3.56 18.84 -12.30
N GLY A 24 3.01 17.93 -13.10
CA GLY A 24 2.82 16.52 -12.72
C GLY A 24 4.07 15.83 -12.14
N PRO A 25 5.25 15.95 -12.77
CA PRO A 25 6.50 15.39 -12.23
C PRO A 25 6.91 16.01 -10.88
N ALA A 26 6.72 17.32 -10.71
CA ALA A 26 7.05 18.03 -9.47
C ALA A 26 6.12 17.59 -8.32
N ARG A 27 4.82 17.48 -8.56
CA ARG A 27 3.82 17.00 -7.60
C ARG A 27 4.13 15.57 -7.16
N ARG A 28 4.46 14.68 -8.10
CA ARG A 28 4.89 13.31 -7.80
C ARG A 28 6.09 13.28 -6.87
N LYS A 29 7.11 14.12 -7.14
CA LYS A 29 8.30 14.23 -6.30
C LYS A 29 7.96 14.76 -4.91
N ALA A 30 7.07 15.77 -4.82
CA ALA A 30 6.60 16.33 -3.56
C ALA A 30 5.86 15.28 -2.73
N PHE A 31 4.95 14.51 -3.33
CA PHE A 31 4.26 13.40 -2.65
C PHE A 31 5.23 12.36 -2.11
N GLN A 32 6.22 11.95 -2.93
CA GLN A 32 7.23 10.98 -2.49
C GLN A 32 8.06 11.49 -1.31
N ALA A 33 8.43 12.77 -1.32
CA ALA A 33 9.16 13.40 -0.22
C ALA A 33 8.29 13.46 1.05
N ALA A 34 7.04 13.90 0.94
CA ALA A 34 6.09 13.93 2.04
C ALA A 34 5.84 12.53 2.62
N PHE A 35 5.64 11.53 1.76
CA PHE A 35 5.48 10.13 2.18
C PHE A 35 6.71 9.64 2.96
N LYS A 36 7.92 9.86 2.46
CA LYS A 36 9.15 9.47 3.17
C LYS A 36 9.26 10.14 4.54
N THR A 37 8.87 11.40 4.63
CA THR A 37 8.94 12.16 5.89
C THR A 37 7.88 11.69 6.89
N ALA A 38 6.63 11.50 6.47
CA ALA A 38 5.53 11.19 7.37
C ALA A 38 5.43 9.70 7.70
N VAL A 39 5.65 8.81 6.73
CA VAL A 39 5.47 7.36 6.87
C VAL A 39 6.81 6.63 7.11
N GLY A 40 7.92 7.17 6.60
CA GLY A 40 9.24 6.56 6.71
C GLY A 40 9.68 6.19 8.12
N PRO A 41 9.50 7.03 9.14
CA PRO A 41 9.85 6.69 10.53
C PRO A 41 9.10 5.45 11.03
N TRP A 42 7.80 5.37 10.75
CA TRP A 42 6.99 4.20 11.09
C TRP A 42 7.43 2.96 10.32
N LEU A 43 7.65 3.05 9.00
CA LEU A 43 8.17 1.94 8.22
C LEU A 43 9.46 1.38 8.82
N LYS A 44 10.38 2.25 9.21
CA LYS A 44 11.65 1.87 9.82
C LYS A 44 11.45 1.20 11.18
N GLN A 45 10.55 1.73 12.02
CA GLN A 45 10.20 1.15 13.32
C GLN A 45 9.63 -0.26 13.16
N GLU A 46 8.79 -0.48 12.14
CA GLU A 46 8.20 -1.77 11.81
C GLU A 46 9.14 -2.71 11.05
N GLY A 47 10.39 -2.33 10.85
CA GLY A 47 11.40 -3.15 10.16
C GLY A 47 11.29 -3.17 8.64
N PHE A 48 10.50 -2.29 8.05
CA PHE A 48 10.43 -2.16 6.59
C PHE A 48 11.63 -1.38 6.04
N VAL A 49 12.16 -1.86 4.93
CA VAL A 49 13.14 -1.16 4.10
C VAL A 49 12.45 -0.68 2.84
N LEU A 50 12.40 0.64 2.64
CA LEU A 50 11.82 1.27 1.46
C LEU A 50 12.86 1.34 0.34
N ASN A 51 12.56 0.69 -0.79
CA ASN A 51 13.33 0.78 -2.03
C ASN A 51 12.40 1.14 -3.18
N GLY A 52 12.62 2.33 -3.77
CA GLY A 52 11.74 2.87 -4.79
C GLY A 52 10.32 3.09 -4.27
N ALA A 53 9.35 2.42 -4.89
CA ALA A 53 7.92 2.49 -4.54
C ALA A 53 7.48 1.35 -3.61
N THR A 54 8.38 0.44 -3.21
CA THR A 54 8.02 -0.74 -2.43
C THR A 54 8.83 -0.81 -1.14
N ALA A 55 8.14 -0.90 -0.01
CA ALA A 55 8.73 -1.21 1.28
C ALA A 55 8.57 -2.71 1.56
N ARG A 56 9.63 -3.34 2.07
CA ARG A 56 9.65 -4.78 2.38
C ARG A 56 10.19 -5.02 3.78
N ARG A 57 9.61 -6.00 4.48
CA ARG A 57 10.21 -6.57 5.70
C ARG A 57 10.14 -8.08 5.68
N PHE A 58 11.08 -8.71 6.37
CA PHE A 58 11.11 -10.16 6.56
C PHE A 58 10.72 -10.48 8.00
N VAL A 59 9.72 -11.33 8.17
CA VAL A 59 9.24 -11.77 9.49
C VAL A 59 9.20 -13.30 9.46
N GLY A 60 10.19 -13.95 10.08
CA GLY A 60 10.34 -15.40 9.98
C GLY A 60 10.45 -15.83 8.51
N ASP A 61 9.53 -16.68 8.07
CA ASP A 61 9.43 -17.12 6.67
C ASP A 61 8.54 -16.24 5.79
N ALA A 62 7.95 -15.19 6.34
CA ALA A 62 7.10 -14.27 5.58
C ALA A 62 7.90 -13.08 5.03
N VAL A 63 7.51 -12.63 3.85
CA VAL A 63 7.88 -11.35 3.25
C VAL A 63 6.63 -10.48 3.20
N HIS A 64 6.66 -9.35 3.91
CA HIS A 64 5.59 -8.36 3.91
C HIS A 64 5.96 -7.20 3.00
N LEU A 65 5.02 -6.75 2.20
CA LEU A 65 5.22 -5.68 1.22
C LEU A 65 4.17 -4.59 1.35
N ILE A 66 4.62 -3.36 1.18
CA ILE A 66 3.77 -2.18 0.96
C ILE A 66 4.24 -1.55 -0.34
N ASN A 67 3.39 -1.54 -1.36
CA ASN A 67 3.72 -0.98 -2.66
C ASN A 67 2.88 0.26 -2.96
N LEU A 68 3.52 1.33 -3.40
CA LEU A 68 2.89 2.55 -3.88
C LEU A 68 2.70 2.46 -5.39
N GLN A 69 1.54 2.00 -5.82
CA GLN A 69 1.19 1.93 -7.23
C GLN A 69 0.77 3.30 -7.74
N ARG A 70 1.55 3.85 -8.66
CA ARG A 70 1.18 5.06 -9.37
C ARG A 70 0.11 4.78 -10.42
N TRP A 71 -0.87 5.68 -10.51
CA TRP A 71 -1.78 5.63 -11.64
C TRP A 71 -1.01 5.93 -12.93
N LYS A 72 -1.31 5.20 -13.99
CA LYS A 72 -0.56 5.28 -15.27
C LYS A 72 -0.58 6.68 -15.90
N HIS A 73 -1.62 7.46 -15.60
CA HIS A 73 -1.78 8.83 -16.10
C HIS A 73 -1.30 9.89 -15.10
N GLY A 74 -0.77 9.50 -13.94
CA GLY A 74 -0.34 10.43 -12.89
C GLY A 74 -1.47 10.89 -11.98
N GLY A 75 -1.18 11.83 -11.09
CA GLY A 75 -2.16 12.48 -10.21
C GLY A 75 -2.52 11.72 -8.95
N GLY A 76 -2.20 10.44 -8.84
CA GLY A 76 -2.55 9.67 -7.65
C GLY A 76 -1.75 8.40 -7.43
N VAL A 77 -1.87 7.90 -6.21
CA VAL A 77 -1.22 6.70 -5.69
C VAL A 77 -2.26 5.79 -5.06
N ALA A 78 -2.21 4.52 -5.38
CA ALA A 78 -2.87 3.49 -4.61
C ALA A 78 -1.84 2.71 -3.80
N VAL A 79 -2.25 2.15 -2.67
CA VAL A 79 -1.39 1.33 -1.82
C VAL A 79 -1.82 -0.11 -1.90
N ASN A 80 -0.90 -0.97 -2.30
CA ASN A 80 -1.09 -2.41 -2.29
C ASN A 80 -0.28 -3.02 -1.15
N LEU A 81 -0.88 -3.92 -0.42
CA LEU A 81 -0.23 -4.73 0.59
C LEU A 81 -0.04 -6.14 0.05
N GLY A 82 1.07 -6.78 0.43
CA GLY A 82 1.36 -8.15 0.04
C GLY A 82 2.01 -8.94 1.16
N ILE A 83 1.67 -10.22 1.27
CA ILE A 83 2.38 -11.20 2.09
C ILE A 83 2.67 -12.42 1.24
N HIS A 84 3.92 -12.84 1.24
CA HIS A 84 4.31 -14.11 0.66
C HIS A 84 5.13 -14.92 1.66
N PHE A 85 4.99 -16.24 1.63
CA PHE A 85 5.74 -17.14 2.50
C PHE A 85 6.80 -17.84 1.67
N ARG A 86 8.07 -17.80 2.12
CA ARG A 86 9.22 -18.31 1.35
C ARG A 86 9.19 -19.81 1.05
N PHE A 87 8.40 -20.56 1.80
CA PHE A 87 8.17 -21.98 1.52
C PHE A 87 7.10 -22.24 0.45
N LEU A 88 6.30 -21.21 0.07
CA LEU A 88 5.38 -21.33 -1.05
C LEU A 88 6.14 -21.12 -2.36
N PRO A 89 5.91 -21.97 -3.36
CA PRO A 89 6.59 -21.85 -4.64
C PRO A 89 6.16 -20.58 -5.38
N LEU A 90 7.13 -19.84 -5.90
CA LEU A 90 6.91 -18.81 -6.91
C LEU A 90 7.05 -19.46 -8.29
N LEU A 91 6.07 -19.20 -9.16
CA LEU A 91 6.05 -19.75 -10.52
C LEU A 91 6.73 -18.79 -11.51
N PHE A 92 7.25 -19.34 -12.62
CA PHE A 92 7.71 -18.57 -13.78
C PHE A 92 8.86 -17.57 -13.53
N ASN A 93 10.03 -18.07 -13.13
CA ASN A 93 11.24 -17.26 -12.99
C ASN A 93 11.08 -16.05 -12.05
N PRO A 94 10.82 -16.26 -10.77
CA PRO A 94 10.56 -15.20 -9.81
C PRO A 94 11.80 -14.34 -9.57
N PRO A 95 11.59 -13.06 -9.18
CA PRO A 95 12.69 -12.21 -8.75
C PRO A 95 13.25 -12.69 -7.39
N PRO A 96 14.46 -12.24 -6.99
CA PRO A 96 14.95 -12.41 -5.63
C PRO A 96 13.97 -11.85 -4.60
N TRP A 97 13.96 -12.42 -3.39
CA TRP A 97 13.04 -12.01 -2.30
C TRP A 97 13.13 -10.51 -1.98
N GLU A 98 14.33 -9.94 -2.06
CA GLU A 98 14.62 -8.52 -1.82
C GLU A 98 14.02 -7.60 -2.90
N SER A 99 13.66 -8.18 -4.05
CA SER A 99 13.04 -7.48 -5.18
C SER A 99 11.60 -7.92 -5.43
N LEU A 100 11.04 -8.76 -4.55
CA LEU A 100 9.67 -9.26 -4.73
C LEU A 100 8.67 -8.09 -4.78
N GLU A 101 7.75 -8.14 -5.72
CA GLU A 101 6.67 -7.16 -5.86
C GLU A 101 5.34 -7.77 -5.38
N GLU A 102 4.36 -6.94 -5.07
CA GLU A 102 3.14 -7.40 -4.43
C GLU A 102 2.33 -8.38 -5.29
N HIS A 103 2.43 -8.26 -6.62
CA HIS A 103 1.71 -9.17 -7.53
C HIS A 103 2.22 -10.61 -7.50
N TRP A 104 3.41 -10.87 -6.93
CA TRP A 104 3.93 -12.21 -6.66
C TRP A 104 3.40 -12.79 -5.34
N CYS A 105 2.83 -11.97 -4.47
CA CYS A 105 2.44 -12.40 -3.14
C CYS A 105 1.23 -13.33 -3.17
N ALA A 106 1.26 -14.32 -2.28
CA ALA A 106 0.16 -15.26 -2.07
C ALA A 106 -1.08 -14.56 -1.51
N LEU A 107 -0.86 -13.59 -0.61
CA LEU A 107 -1.91 -12.74 -0.05
C LEU A 107 -1.70 -11.31 -0.53
N ARG A 108 -2.76 -10.69 -1.03
CA ARG A 108 -2.71 -9.30 -1.52
C ARG A 108 -3.97 -8.56 -1.12
N TRP A 109 -3.78 -7.31 -0.78
CA TRP A 109 -4.88 -6.41 -0.48
C TRP A 109 -4.62 -5.01 -1.00
N ARG A 110 -5.60 -4.42 -1.65
CA ARG A 110 -5.62 -3.00 -1.96
C ARG A 110 -6.07 -2.25 -0.72
N LEU A 111 -5.17 -1.50 -0.10
CA LEU A 111 -5.49 -0.69 1.06
C LEU A 111 -6.54 0.36 0.69
N THR A 112 -7.55 0.49 1.52
CA THR A 112 -8.66 1.42 1.31
C THR A 112 -9.27 1.78 2.66
N PRO A 113 -9.72 3.02 2.85
CA PRO A 113 -10.40 3.42 4.07
C PRO A 113 -11.81 2.85 4.22
N ASP A 114 -12.42 2.35 3.13
CA ASP A 114 -13.84 2.00 3.09
C ASP A 114 -14.21 0.75 2.27
N GLY A 115 -13.22 0.01 1.80
CA GLY A 115 -13.44 -1.23 1.04
C GLY A 115 -13.60 -1.07 -0.48
N GLY A 116 -13.58 0.17 -0.99
CA GLY A 116 -13.60 0.46 -2.44
C GLY A 116 -12.21 0.54 -3.06
N ASP A 117 -12.11 0.93 -4.33
CA ASP A 117 -10.85 1.33 -4.96
C ASP A 117 -10.54 2.77 -4.57
N PHE A 118 -9.41 3.01 -3.91
CA PHE A 118 -9.06 4.31 -3.38
C PHE A 118 -7.69 4.77 -3.91
N TRP A 119 -7.63 6.05 -4.31
CA TRP A 119 -6.43 6.69 -4.83
C TRP A 119 -6.14 7.97 -4.03
N TRP A 120 -4.97 8.02 -3.39
CA TRP A 120 -4.47 9.22 -2.74
C TRP A 120 -3.90 10.18 -3.76
N ARG A 121 -4.31 11.44 -3.69
CA ARG A 121 -3.86 12.49 -4.60
C ARG A 121 -2.38 12.83 -4.42
N ASP A 122 -1.71 13.18 -5.51
CA ASP A 122 -0.39 13.83 -5.44
C ASP A 122 -0.47 15.24 -4.84
N GLY A 123 -1.67 15.86 -4.80
CA GLY A 123 -1.91 17.22 -4.34
C GLY A 123 -1.55 18.28 -5.40
N ILE A 124 -2.29 19.38 -5.41
CA ILE A 124 -1.98 20.54 -6.28
C ILE A 124 -1.02 21.50 -5.60
N ASP A 125 -0.97 21.49 -4.28
CA ASP A 125 -0.06 22.26 -3.45
C ASP A 125 0.49 21.46 -2.27
N ALA A 126 1.33 22.07 -1.45
CA ALA A 126 1.96 21.40 -0.31
C ALA A 126 0.96 21.00 0.78
N GLY A 127 -0.11 21.76 0.97
CA GLY A 127 -1.16 21.49 1.97
C GLY A 127 -1.99 20.28 1.59
N GLU A 128 -2.43 20.19 0.34
CA GLU A 128 -3.14 19.01 -0.17
C GLU A 128 -2.25 17.77 -0.16
N THR A 129 -0.98 17.91 -0.56
CA THR A 129 -0.02 16.80 -0.52
C THR A 129 0.15 16.28 0.90
N ALA A 130 0.34 17.15 1.88
CA ALA A 130 0.45 16.79 3.29
C ALA A 130 -0.81 16.09 3.80
N SER A 131 -1.99 16.67 3.54
CA SER A 131 -3.28 16.09 3.94
C SER A 131 -3.51 14.69 3.33
N SER A 132 -3.16 14.52 2.06
CA SER A 132 -3.26 13.23 1.36
C SER A 132 -2.35 12.16 1.99
N VAL A 133 -1.12 12.53 2.31
CA VAL A 133 -0.15 11.63 2.94
C VAL A 133 -0.53 11.31 4.38
N ASP A 134 -1.04 12.27 5.15
CA ASP A 134 -1.51 12.05 6.52
C ASP A 134 -2.70 11.10 6.55
N HIS A 135 -3.65 11.26 5.62
CA HIS A 135 -4.77 10.33 5.46
C HIS A 135 -4.29 8.92 5.06
N LEU A 136 -3.34 8.81 4.12
CA LEU A 136 -2.72 7.53 3.75
C LEU A 136 -2.07 6.88 4.98
N LYS A 137 -1.29 7.64 5.75
CA LYS A 137 -0.65 7.14 6.97
C LYS A 137 -1.67 6.65 7.98
N ALA A 138 -2.72 7.42 8.24
CA ALA A 138 -3.78 7.03 9.16
C ALA A 138 -4.44 5.72 8.71
N THR A 139 -4.79 5.60 7.43
CA THR A 139 -5.38 4.38 6.85
C THR A 139 -4.43 3.18 6.96
N LEU A 140 -3.13 3.40 6.73
CA LEU A 140 -2.12 2.35 6.84
C LEU A 140 -1.99 1.84 8.29
N LEU A 141 -2.04 2.75 9.27
CA LEU A 141 -2.00 2.39 10.69
C LEU A 141 -3.29 1.72 11.17
N GLU A 142 -4.44 2.19 10.70
CA GLU A 142 -5.76 1.70 11.14
C GLU A 142 -6.11 0.34 10.50
N HIS A 143 -5.74 0.13 9.25
CA HIS A 143 -6.15 -1.05 8.49
C HIS A 143 -4.97 -1.91 8.02
N GLY A 144 -3.89 -1.30 7.55
CA GLY A 144 -2.76 -2.01 6.97
C GLY A 144 -1.93 -2.76 8.02
N ALA A 145 -1.60 -2.12 9.14
CA ALA A 145 -0.84 -2.75 10.21
C ALA A 145 -1.60 -3.94 10.82
N PRO A 146 -2.89 -3.81 11.21
CA PRO A 146 -3.66 -4.96 11.69
C PRO A 146 -3.82 -6.08 10.65
N TRP A 147 -3.83 -5.75 9.36
CA TRP A 147 -3.87 -6.78 8.31
C TRP A 147 -2.59 -7.62 8.30
N PHE A 148 -1.42 -6.99 8.43
CA PHE A 148 -0.17 -7.73 8.56
C PHE A 148 -0.13 -8.58 9.83
N ASP A 149 -0.64 -8.07 10.94
CA ASP A 149 -0.69 -8.80 12.20
C ASP A 149 -1.62 -10.02 12.10
N ALA A 150 -2.76 -9.85 11.41
CA ALA A 150 -3.74 -10.93 11.25
C ALA A 150 -3.29 -12.03 10.30
N PHE A 151 -2.51 -11.71 9.27
CA PHE A 151 -2.16 -12.63 8.18
C PHE A 151 -0.67 -12.89 8.02
N GLY A 152 0.17 -12.26 8.83
CA GLY A 152 1.63 -12.36 8.74
C GLY A 152 2.19 -13.71 9.19
N GLU A 153 1.43 -14.50 9.93
CA GLU A 153 1.83 -15.83 10.41
C GLU A 153 1.08 -16.93 9.64
N TRP A 154 1.82 -17.86 9.10
CA TRP A 154 1.32 -19.05 8.42
C TRP A 154 1.56 -20.29 9.24
N PRO A 155 0.78 -21.34 9.06
CA PRO A 155 -0.63 -21.55 8.65
C PRO A 155 -1.48 -22.12 9.77
N GLY A 156 -1.01 -22.12 10.99
CA GLY A 156 -1.76 -22.72 12.10
C GLY A 156 -3.08 -22.01 12.37
N ALA A 157 -3.16 -20.74 11.97
CA ALA A 157 -4.35 -19.93 12.18
C ALA A 157 -5.37 -19.98 11.03
N TYR A 158 -4.98 -20.50 9.84
CA TYR A 158 -5.81 -20.39 8.62
C TYR A 158 -5.80 -21.67 7.77
N PRO A 159 -6.18 -22.84 8.30
CA PRO A 159 -6.17 -24.09 7.54
C PRO A 159 -7.09 -24.08 6.33
N ASP A 160 -8.11 -23.21 6.32
CA ASP A 160 -9.11 -23.10 5.26
C ASP A 160 -8.90 -21.92 4.31
N VAL A 161 -7.73 -21.29 4.35
CA VAL A 161 -7.43 -20.16 3.46
C VAL A 161 -7.18 -20.68 2.05
N THR A 162 -8.17 -20.59 1.20
CA THR A 162 -7.97 -20.61 -0.23
C THR A 162 -7.20 -19.34 -0.60
N VAL A 163 -5.99 -19.48 -1.13
CA VAL A 163 -5.19 -18.36 -1.64
C VAL A 163 -5.94 -17.74 -2.81
N VAL A 164 -6.69 -16.69 -2.55
CA VAL A 164 -7.41 -15.93 -3.55
C VAL A 164 -6.89 -14.50 -3.53
N CYS A 165 -6.52 -14.01 -4.69
CA CYS A 165 -6.29 -12.58 -4.87
C CYS A 165 -7.61 -11.87 -4.66
N GLY A 166 -7.76 -11.12 -3.56
CA GLY A 166 -9.01 -10.42 -3.29
C GLY A 166 -9.02 -9.61 -2.00
N ALA A 167 -10.05 -8.82 -1.85
CA ALA A 167 -10.25 -7.92 -0.73
C ALA A 167 -10.44 -8.67 0.62
N PRO A 168 -10.13 -8.05 1.76
CA PRO A 168 -10.20 -8.66 3.09
C PRO A 168 -11.57 -9.22 3.50
N GLN A 169 -12.63 -8.79 2.83
CA GLN A 169 -13.98 -9.30 3.09
C GLN A 169 -14.11 -10.81 2.93
N PHE A 170 -13.19 -11.46 2.22
CA PHE A 170 -13.14 -12.92 2.10
C PHE A 170 -12.53 -13.62 3.32
N TRP A 171 -11.94 -12.85 4.24
CA TRP A 171 -11.20 -13.34 5.38
C TRP A 171 -11.98 -13.23 6.70
N LYS A 172 -13.29 -13.04 6.66
CA LYS A 172 -14.10 -13.10 7.90
C LYS A 172 -13.98 -14.51 8.46
N LYS A 173 -13.41 -14.63 9.67
CA LYS A 173 -13.48 -15.86 10.47
C LYS A 173 -14.94 -16.32 10.47
N ARG A 174 -15.17 -17.55 10.07
CA ARG A 174 -16.45 -18.24 10.33
C ARG A 174 -16.54 -18.61 11.80
#